data_673dcd05b4ebf9afeb8ae96d4e6edebb
#
_entry.id   673dcd05b4ebf9afeb8ae96d4e6edebb
#
_cell.length_a   1.000
_cell.length_b   1.000
_cell.length_c   1.000
_cell.angle_alpha   90.00
_cell.angle_beta   90.00
_cell.angle_gamma   90.00
#
_symmetry.space_group_name_H-M   'P 1'
#
loop_
_entity.id
_entity.type
_entity.pdbx_description
1 polymer ?
#
loop_
_entity_poly.entity_id
_entity_poly.type
_entity_poly.pdbx_seq_one_letter_code
_entity_poly.pdbx_strand_id
1 'polypeptide(L)'
;MYSTRGKIVCSGVGKSGIIARKISATLSSIGVPSFFLDSSNASHGDLGQLDKNDTLILFSYSGNTSELNSIIKYSNRFSIKTIGIASQKDSMIIRSCDIPLLLPRVKEADPIGMVPSSSTTMTLLVGDCLAVALMNKMKFSKDKFKIFHPKGSIAVSYTHLTLPTISS
;
A
#
# COMPACT_ATOMS: atom_id res chain seq x y z
N MET A 1 -1.74 10.56 1.84
CA MET A 1 -1.25 9.97 0.58
C MET A 1 -1.04 11.02 -0.52
N TYR A 2 -2.05 11.79 -0.94
CA TYR A 2 -1.89 12.78 -2.04
C TYR A 2 -0.86 13.89 -1.74
N SER A 3 -0.74 14.30 -0.49
CA SER A 3 0.22 15.32 -0.03
C SER A 3 1.58 14.74 0.38
N THR A 4 1.81 13.44 0.22
CA THR A 4 3.11 12.81 0.49
C THR A 4 4.16 13.38 -0.45
N ARG A 5 5.28 13.85 0.10
CA ARG A 5 6.41 14.40 -0.68
C ARG A 5 7.45 13.34 -1.01
N GLY A 6 7.52 12.29 -0.21
CA GLY A 6 8.39 11.13 -0.38
C GLY A 6 7.65 9.94 -1.02
N LYS A 7 7.91 8.77 -0.48
CA LYS A 7 7.32 7.50 -0.92
C LYS A 7 6.11 7.12 -0.06
N ILE A 8 5.25 6.25 -0.57
CA ILE A 8 4.27 5.53 0.24
C ILE A 8 4.84 4.16 0.56
N VAL A 9 5.09 3.91 1.83
CA VAL A 9 5.66 2.65 2.30
C VAL A 9 4.56 1.80 2.91
N CYS A 10 4.40 0.57 2.43
CA CYS A 10 3.41 -0.36 2.94
C CYS A 10 4.09 -1.42 3.80
N SER A 11 3.52 -1.76 4.95
CA SER A 11 4.03 -2.85 5.80
C SER A 11 2.90 -3.63 6.44
N GLY A 12 3.17 -4.89 6.75
CA GLY A 12 2.25 -5.83 7.38
C GLY A 12 2.90 -7.19 7.54
N VAL A 13 2.26 -8.09 8.29
CA VAL A 13 2.78 -9.42 8.59
C VAL A 13 1.85 -10.50 8.04
N GLY A 14 2.40 -11.62 7.61
CA GLY A 14 1.66 -12.77 7.11
C GLY A 14 0.74 -12.41 5.93
N LYS A 15 -0.54 -12.76 6.01
CA LYS A 15 -1.52 -12.46 4.94
C LYS A 15 -1.68 -10.96 4.72
N SER A 16 -1.67 -10.15 5.78
CA SER A 16 -1.70 -8.68 5.68
C SER A 16 -0.45 -8.12 5.02
N GLY A 17 0.72 -8.74 5.20
CA GLY A 17 1.96 -8.39 4.51
C GLY A 17 1.89 -8.67 3.01
N ILE A 18 1.30 -9.79 2.59
CA ILE A 18 1.07 -10.10 1.18
C ILE A 18 0.17 -9.03 0.53
N ILE A 19 -0.89 -8.61 1.23
CA ILE A 19 -1.77 -7.54 0.78
C ILE A 19 -1.01 -6.21 0.70
N ALA A 20 -0.25 -5.85 1.73
CA ALA A 20 0.56 -4.64 1.76
C ALA A 20 1.55 -4.59 0.58
N ARG A 21 2.18 -5.71 0.25
CA ARG A 21 3.06 -5.85 -0.92
C ARG A 21 2.30 -5.65 -2.23
N LYS A 22 1.09 -6.23 -2.36
CA LYS A 22 0.23 -6.01 -3.53
C LYS A 22 -0.16 -4.55 -3.68
N ILE A 23 -0.57 -3.89 -2.61
CA ILE A 23 -0.98 -2.49 -2.64
C ILE A 23 0.19 -1.56 -2.98
N SER A 24 1.39 -1.81 -2.45
CA SER A 24 2.58 -1.03 -2.84
C SER A 24 2.88 -1.17 -4.34
N ALA A 25 2.76 -2.38 -4.89
CA ALA A 25 2.92 -2.62 -6.34
C ALA A 25 1.85 -1.89 -7.16
N THR A 26 0.58 -1.88 -6.69
CA THR A 26 -0.50 -1.14 -7.33
C THR A 26 -0.21 0.37 -7.33
N LEU A 27 0.24 0.93 -6.20
CA LEU A 27 0.62 2.35 -6.11
C LEU A 27 1.76 2.69 -7.07
N SER A 28 2.81 1.85 -7.14
CA SER A 28 3.91 2.03 -8.09
C SER A 28 3.41 2.02 -9.54
N SER A 29 2.48 1.13 -9.86
CA SER A 29 1.92 0.99 -11.22
C SER A 29 1.11 2.21 -11.69
N ILE A 30 0.67 3.05 -10.79
CA ILE A 30 -0.01 4.32 -11.08
C ILE A 30 0.90 5.55 -10.92
N GLY A 31 2.22 5.32 -10.82
CA GLY A 31 3.22 6.40 -10.75
C GLY A 31 3.41 7.03 -9.37
N VAL A 32 2.94 6.37 -8.32
CA VAL A 32 3.20 6.77 -6.94
C VAL A 32 4.38 5.97 -6.42
N PRO A 33 5.54 6.59 -6.11
CA PRO A 33 6.68 5.87 -5.57
C PRO A 33 6.28 5.11 -4.31
N SER A 34 6.37 3.78 -4.35
CA SER A 34 5.95 2.93 -3.24
C SER A 34 6.77 1.66 -3.18
N PHE A 35 7.01 1.15 -1.97
CA PHE A 35 7.61 -0.15 -1.74
C PHE A 35 7.03 -0.82 -0.49
N PHE A 36 7.26 -2.12 -0.37
CA PHE A 36 6.90 -2.90 0.79
C PHE A 36 8.10 -3.00 1.74
N LEU A 37 7.91 -2.57 2.99
CA LEU A 37 8.88 -2.74 4.07
C LEU A 37 8.53 -4.01 4.86
N ASP A 38 9.45 -4.97 4.86
CA ASP A 38 9.28 -6.19 5.65
C ASP A 38 9.50 -5.89 7.14
N SER A 39 8.50 -6.19 7.96
CA SER A 39 8.56 -5.91 9.40
C SER A 39 9.60 -6.75 10.14
N SER A 40 9.92 -7.93 9.62
CA SER A 40 10.95 -8.80 10.23
C SER A 40 12.34 -8.20 10.03
N ASN A 41 12.61 -7.66 8.83
CA ASN A 41 13.89 -7.03 8.52
C ASN A 41 14.00 -5.60 9.04
N ALA A 42 12.88 -4.95 9.33
CA ALA A 42 12.85 -3.57 9.81
C ALA A 42 13.77 -3.36 11.03
N SER A 43 13.72 -4.27 12.00
CA SER A 43 14.56 -4.21 13.21
C SER A 43 16.05 -4.50 12.96
N HIS A 44 16.41 -4.94 11.76
CA HIS A 44 17.78 -5.30 11.36
C HIS A 44 18.39 -4.29 10.37
N GLY A 45 17.89 -3.06 10.36
CA GLY A 45 18.47 -1.95 9.58
C GLY A 45 17.55 -1.39 8.48
N ASP A 46 16.54 -2.12 8.04
CA ASP A 46 15.65 -1.67 6.94
C ASP A 46 14.79 -0.45 7.31
N LEU A 47 14.67 -0.09 8.60
CA LEU A 47 14.09 1.19 9.01
C LEU A 47 14.81 2.39 8.39
N GLY A 48 16.08 2.26 8.03
CA GLY A 48 16.85 3.27 7.32
C GLY A 48 16.33 3.61 5.91
N GLN A 49 15.43 2.79 5.36
CA GLN A 49 14.77 3.07 4.08
C GLN A 49 13.66 4.13 4.20
N LEU A 50 13.22 4.44 5.43
CA LEU A 50 12.17 5.41 5.71
C LEU A 50 12.75 6.82 5.82
N ASP A 51 12.06 7.79 5.20
CA ASP A 51 12.35 9.23 5.29
C ASP A 51 11.17 9.99 5.92
N LYS A 52 11.45 11.12 6.55
CA LYS A 52 10.43 11.97 7.19
C LYS A 52 9.36 12.50 6.23
N ASN A 53 9.63 12.51 4.93
CA ASN A 53 8.69 12.93 3.90
C ASN A 53 7.80 11.79 3.40
N ASP A 54 8.06 10.56 3.83
CA ASP A 54 7.30 9.38 3.46
C ASP A 54 5.94 9.33 4.20
N THR A 55 5.04 8.51 3.70
CA THR A 55 3.83 8.11 4.39
C THR A 55 3.83 6.60 4.52
N LEU A 56 3.70 6.10 5.74
CA LEU A 56 3.67 4.67 6.04
C LEU A 56 2.22 4.19 6.16
N ILE A 57 1.88 3.09 5.50
CA ILE A 57 0.59 2.40 5.64
C ILE A 57 0.83 1.05 6.29
N LEU A 58 0.21 0.85 7.45
CA LEU A 58 0.30 -0.38 8.24
C LEU A 58 -0.97 -1.21 8.10
N PHE A 59 -0.80 -2.43 7.63
CA PHE A 59 -1.89 -3.38 7.42
C PHE A 59 -1.86 -4.46 8.51
N SER A 60 -2.86 -4.48 9.37
CA SER A 60 -3.06 -5.56 10.35
C SER A 60 -4.53 -5.66 10.71
N TYR A 61 -5.20 -6.73 10.33
CA TYR A 61 -6.64 -6.87 10.62
C TYR A 61 -6.94 -6.86 12.12
N SER A 62 -6.17 -7.56 12.95
CA SER A 62 -6.30 -7.49 14.41
C SER A 62 -5.84 -6.14 14.99
N GLY A 63 -4.89 -5.49 14.33
CA GLY A 63 -4.26 -4.24 14.78
C GLY A 63 -3.29 -4.40 15.95
N ASN A 64 -3.01 -5.63 16.40
CA ASN A 64 -2.15 -5.93 17.56
C ASN A 64 -0.94 -6.80 17.19
N THR A 65 -0.45 -6.69 15.96
CA THR A 65 0.71 -7.42 15.44
C THR A 65 1.99 -6.83 16.04
N SER A 66 2.65 -7.56 16.94
CA SER A 66 3.82 -7.10 17.70
C SER A 66 5.02 -6.71 16.84
N GLU A 67 5.21 -7.39 15.71
CA GLU A 67 6.30 -7.15 14.75
C GLU A 67 6.25 -5.76 14.11
N LEU A 68 5.09 -5.10 14.15
CA LEU A 68 4.95 -3.73 13.64
C LEU A 68 5.35 -2.65 14.68
N ASN A 69 5.59 -3.04 15.93
CA ASN A 69 5.92 -2.10 17.01
C ASN A 69 7.19 -1.28 16.73
N SER A 70 8.24 -1.91 16.21
CA SER A 70 9.50 -1.23 15.89
C SER A 70 9.31 -0.15 14.83
N ILE A 71 8.54 -0.47 13.79
CA ILE A 71 8.22 0.45 12.69
C ILE A 71 7.39 1.64 13.23
N ILE A 72 6.37 1.39 14.05
CA ILE A 72 5.53 2.43 14.64
C ILE A 72 6.37 3.36 15.55
N LYS A 73 7.17 2.79 16.44
CA LYS A 73 8.04 3.58 17.34
C LYS A 73 9.02 4.44 16.56
N TYR A 74 9.62 3.89 15.52
CA TYR A 74 10.53 4.62 14.63
C TYR A 74 9.80 5.77 13.92
N SER A 75 8.65 5.48 13.31
CA SER A 75 7.86 6.48 12.59
C SER A 75 7.43 7.63 13.50
N ASN A 76 6.97 7.32 14.71
CA ASN A 76 6.58 8.34 15.70
C ASN A 76 7.77 9.19 16.13
N ARG A 77 8.95 8.57 16.35
CA ARG A 77 10.18 9.27 16.74
C ARG A 77 10.65 10.26 15.68
N PHE A 78 10.53 9.89 14.41
CA PHE A 78 10.99 10.71 13.28
C PHE A 78 9.88 11.49 12.58
N SER A 79 8.68 11.53 13.19
CA SER A 79 7.50 12.26 12.66
C SER A 79 7.12 11.85 11.24
N ILE A 80 7.31 10.57 10.91
CA ILE A 80 6.87 9.99 9.64
C ILE A 80 5.36 9.77 9.71
N LYS A 81 4.62 10.29 8.73
CA LYS A 81 3.16 10.19 8.70
C LYS A 81 2.70 8.75 8.59
N THR A 82 1.76 8.34 9.45
CA THR A 82 1.28 6.96 9.53
C THR A 82 -0.21 6.83 9.27
N ILE A 83 -0.60 5.81 8.51
CA ILE A 83 -1.98 5.37 8.27
C ILE A 83 -2.08 3.94 8.79
N GLY A 84 -2.95 3.70 9.74
CA GLY A 84 -3.16 2.37 10.32
C GLY A 84 -4.49 1.77 9.88
N ILE A 85 -4.47 0.56 9.32
CA ILE A 85 -5.66 -0.17 8.86
C ILE A 85 -5.87 -1.38 9.75
N ALA A 86 -6.95 -1.41 10.52
CA ALA A 86 -7.28 -2.52 11.43
C ALA A 86 -8.79 -2.60 11.70
N SER A 87 -9.27 -3.72 12.28
CA SER A 87 -10.69 -3.92 12.61
C SER A 87 -11.03 -3.73 14.09
N GLN A 88 -10.04 -3.57 14.96
CA GLN A 88 -10.28 -3.39 16.40
C GLN A 88 -9.98 -1.95 16.80
N LYS A 89 -11.02 -1.26 17.31
CA LYS A 89 -10.97 0.16 17.68
C LYS A 89 -9.87 0.48 18.71
N ASP A 90 -9.66 -0.40 19.68
CA ASP A 90 -8.69 -0.20 20.76
C ASP A 90 -7.34 -0.88 20.49
N SER A 91 -7.09 -1.29 19.25
CA SER A 91 -5.84 -1.92 18.87
C SER A 91 -4.67 -0.95 18.88
N MET A 92 -3.47 -1.51 19.02
CA MET A 92 -2.21 -0.76 19.00
C MET A 92 -2.08 0.14 17.76
N ILE A 93 -2.36 -0.40 16.56
CA ILE A 93 -2.25 0.35 15.31
C ILE A 93 -3.22 1.54 15.27
N ILE A 94 -4.49 1.32 15.62
CA ILE A 94 -5.51 2.37 15.60
C ILE A 94 -5.17 3.50 16.57
N ARG A 95 -4.60 3.17 17.74
CA ARG A 95 -4.23 4.18 18.75
C ARG A 95 -2.91 4.89 18.46
N SER A 96 -2.02 4.26 17.69
CA SER A 96 -0.64 4.76 17.51
C SER A 96 -0.41 5.46 16.19
N CYS A 97 -1.30 5.31 15.20
CA CYS A 97 -1.16 5.95 13.89
C CYS A 97 -1.85 7.31 13.83
N ASP A 98 -1.31 8.22 13.01
CA ASP A 98 -1.90 9.56 12.80
C ASP A 98 -3.29 9.49 12.16
N ILE A 99 -3.48 8.56 11.24
CA ILE A 99 -4.74 8.39 10.51
C ILE A 99 -5.20 6.93 10.67
N PRO A 100 -6.13 6.67 11.60
CA PRO A 100 -6.72 5.36 11.75
C PRO A 100 -7.82 5.12 10.71
N LEU A 101 -7.75 3.97 10.03
CA LEU A 101 -8.81 3.43 9.18
C LEU A 101 -9.38 2.17 9.83
N LEU A 102 -10.55 2.31 10.41
CA LEU A 102 -11.22 1.22 11.10
C LEU A 102 -12.06 0.42 10.10
N LEU A 103 -11.72 -0.85 9.94
CA LEU A 103 -12.48 -1.82 9.16
C LEU A 103 -13.63 -2.42 10.00
N PRO A 104 -14.76 -2.79 9.41
CA PRO A 104 -15.75 -3.59 10.11
C PRO A 104 -15.19 -4.97 10.46
N ARG A 105 -15.66 -5.53 11.56
CA ARG A 105 -15.38 -6.93 11.90
C ARG A 105 -16.23 -7.83 11.03
N VAL A 106 -15.60 -8.82 10.39
CA VAL A 106 -16.27 -9.82 9.56
C VAL A 106 -15.94 -11.22 10.06
N LYS A 107 -16.88 -12.14 9.86
CA LYS A 107 -16.66 -13.57 10.05
C LYS A 107 -15.85 -14.08 8.86
N GLU A 108 -14.84 -14.92 9.13
CA GLU A 108 -14.12 -15.59 8.06
C GLU A 108 -15.00 -16.60 7.34
N ALA A 109 -14.76 -16.79 6.05
CA ALA A 109 -15.61 -17.61 5.20
C ALA A 109 -15.37 -19.13 5.34
N ASP A 110 -14.27 -19.51 6.02
CA ASP A 110 -13.94 -20.91 6.23
C ASP A 110 -14.86 -21.57 7.28
N PRO A 111 -15.01 -22.92 7.25
CA PRO A 111 -15.94 -23.62 8.13
C PRO A 111 -15.66 -23.46 9.62
N ILE A 112 -14.42 -23.18 10.01
CA ILE A 112 -14.02 -23.03 11.41
C ILE A 112 -13.88 -21.55 11.82
N GLY A 113 -13.99 -20.61 10.89
CA GLY A 113 -13.93 -19.18 11.14
C GLY A 113 -12.55 -18.65 11.55
N MET A 114 -11.47 -19.31 11.12
CA MET A 114 -10.09 -19.00 11.54
C MET A 114 -9.16 -18.64 10.39
N VAL A 115 -9.39 -19.14 9.18
CA VAL A 115 -8.52 -18.91 8.02
C VAL A 115 -8.80 -17.54 7.43
N PRO A 116 -7.81 -16.63 7.39
CA PRO A 116 -8.00 -15.29 6.82
C PRO A 116 -8.49 -15.35 5.38
N SER A 117 -9.72 -14.95 5.15
CA SER A 117 -10.43 -14.98 3.87
C SER A 117 -11.24 -13.69 3.67
N SER A 118 -12.36 -13.55 4.37
CA SER A 118 -13.19 -12.32 4.32
C SER A 118 -12.41 -11.09 4.79
N SER A 119 -11.66 -11.23 5.86
CA SER A 119 -10.82 -10.15 6.41
C SER A 119 -9.74 -9.69 5.42
N THR A 120 -9.09 -10.65 4.75
CA THR A 120 -8.05 -10.33 3.77
C THR A 120 -8.62 -9.71 2.50
N THR A 121 -9.76 -10.21 2.03
CA THR A 121 -10.48 -9.64 0.88
C THR A 121 -10.90 -8.20 1.14
N MET A 122 -11.46 -7.92 2.33
CA MET A 122 -11.85 -6.57 2.72
C MET A 122 -10.63 -5.63 2.85
N THR A 123 -9.56 -6.10 3.45
CA THR A 123 -8.32 -5.32 3.57
C THR A 123 -7.73 -4.98 2.19
N LEU A 124 -7.76 -5.94 1.26
CA LEU A 124 -7.35 -5.74 -0.13
C LEU A 124 -8.25 -4.71 -0.82
N LEU A 125 -9.57 -4.85 -0.68
CA LEU A 125 -10.55 -3.92 -1.25
C LEU A 125 -10.28 -2.48 -0.79
N VAL A 126 -10.09 -2.26 0.50
CA VAL A 126 -9.80 -0.92 1.05
C VAL A 126 -8.49 -0.37 0.49
N GLY A 127 -7.45 -1.20 0.39
CA GLY A 127 -6.19 -0.80 -0.23
C GLY A 127 -6.36 -0.37 -1.69
N ASP A 128 -7.12 -1.12 -2.47
CA ASP A 128 -7.43 -0.78 -3.88
C ASP A 128 -8.31 0.48 -3.98
N CYS A 129 -9.29 0.64 -3.09
CA CYS A 129 -10.09 1.88 -3.01
C CYS A 129 -9.21 3.11 -2.74
N LEU A 130 -8.21 3.01 -1.86
CA LEU A 130 -7.24 4.09 -1.61
C LEU A 130 -6.42 4.41 -2.86
N ALA A 131 -5.97 3.40 -3.60
CA ALA A 131 -5.23 3.59 -4.86
C ALA A 131 -6.11 4.26 -5.92
N VAL A 132 -7.36 3.81 -6.10
CA VAL A 132 -8.32 4.39 -7.06
C VAL A 132 -8.68 5.83 -6.68
N ALA A 133 -8.91 6.10 -5.40
CA ALA A 133 -9.15 7.47 -4.92
C ALA A 133 -7.96 8.40 -5.22
N LEU A 134 -6.74 7.88 -5.08
CA LEU A 134 -5.53 8.62 -5.41
C LEU A 134 -5.41 8.86 -6.91
N MET A 135 -5.70 7.87 -7.76
CA MET A 135 -5.77 8.03 -9.22
C MET A 135 -6.72 9.15 -9.62
N ASN A 136 -7.93 9.17 -9.05
CA ASN A 136 -8.92 10.23 -9.30
C ASN A 136 -8.37 11.61 -8.91
N LYS A 137 -7.76 11.71 -7.73
CA LYS A 137 -7.19 12.97 -7.23
C LYS A 137 -6.02 13.46 -8.10
N MET A 138 -5.20 12.55 -8.63
CA MET A 138 -4.05 12.85 -9.49
C MET A 138 -4.44 13.07 -10.95
N LYS A 139 -5.73 12.91 -11.32
CA LYS A 139 -6.20 12.92 -12.72
C LYS A 139 -5.36 11.95 -13.56
N PHE A 140 -5.22 10.70 -13.05
CA PHE A 140 -4.43 9.67 -13.72
C PHE A 140 -5.09 9.28 -15.04
N SER A 141 -4.30 9.22 -16.12
CA SER A 141 -4.82 8.96 -17.47
C SER A 141 -4.25 7.68 -18.06
N LYS A 142 -4.88 7.20 -19.15
CA LYS A 142 -4.39 6.05 -19.93
C LYS A 142 -2.96 6.27 -20.43
N ASP A 143 -2.60 7.50 -20.79
CA ASP A 143 -1.25 7.81 -21.29
C ASP A 143 -0.21 7.74 -20.17
N LYS A 144 -0.55 8.20 -18.98
CA LYS A 144 0.30 8.00 -17.80
C LYS A 144 0.46 6.51 -17.48
N PHE A 145 -0.59 5.71 -17.61
CA PHE A 145 -0.53 4.26 -17.39
C PHE A 145 0.49 3.58 -18.33
N LYS A 146 0.53 3.95 -19.61
CA LYS A 146 1.47 3.38 -20.60
C LYS A 146 2.93 3.63 -20.23
N ILE A 147 3.24 4.79 -19.62
CA ILE A 147 4.61 5.12 -19.19
C ILE A 147 5.15 4.06 -18.22
N PHE A 148 4.31 3.58 -17.30
CA PHE A 148 4.68 2.59 -16.28
C PHE A 148 4.52 1.14 -16.74
N HIS A 149 3.87 0.89 -17.92
CA HIS A 149 3.59 -0.44 -18.46
C HIS A 149 4.04 -0.57 -19.94
N PRO A 150 5.33 -0.37 -20.27
CA PRO A 150 5.78 -0.26 -21.66
C PRO A 150 5.62 -1.54 -22.49
N LYS A 151 5.48 -2.72 -21.85
CA LYS A 151 5.32 -4.03 -22.52
C LYS A 151 3.91 -4.63 -22.35
N GLY A 152 2.96 -3.94 -21.75
CA GLY A 152 1.59 -4.45 -21.56
C GLY A 152 0.80 -4.45 -22.89
N SER A 153 -0.09 -5.42 -23.08
CA SER A 153 -0.98 -5.50 -24.25
C SER A 153 -1.78 -4.20 -24.50
N ILE A 154 -2.06 -3.44 -23.45
CA ILE A 154 -2.70 -2.13 -23.53
C ILE A 154 -1.75 -1.07 -24.11
N ALA A 155 -0.43 -1.22 -23.97
CA ALA A 155 0.57 -0.32 -24.56
C ALA A 155 0.80 -0.62 -26.06
N VAL A 156 0.79 -1.91 -26.44
CA VAL A 156 1.11 -2.36 -27.80
C VAL A 156 0.05 -1.96 -28.82
N SER A 157 -1.23 -1.84 -28.46
CA SER A 157 -2.30 -1.47 -29.39
C SER A 157 -2.20 -0.05 -29.97
N TYR A 158 -1.27 0.79 -29.48
CA TYR A 158 -1.11 2.18 -29.94
C TYR A 158 0.26 2.50 -30.55
N THR A 159 1.24 1.60 -30.47
CA THR A 159 2.58 1.83 -31.05
C THR A 159 2.64 1.54 -32.56
N HIS A 160 1.60 0.94 -33.14
CA HIS A 160 1.53 0.68 -34.59
C HIS A 160 1.06 1.87 -35.45
N LEU A 161 0.82 3.05 -34.86
CA LEU A 161 0.26 4.18 -35.58
C LEU A 161 1.23 5.33 -35.89
N THR A 162 2.49 5.26 -35.44
CA THR A 162 3.49 6.29 -35.79
C THR A 162 4.90 5.72 -35.89
N LEU A 163 5.20 5.06 -36.99
CA LEU A 163 6.56 5.03 -37.49
C LEU A 163 6.69 6.28 -38.39
N PRO A 164 7.66 7.19 -38.18
CA PRO A 164 7.95 8.23 -39.14
C PRO A 164 8.44 7.54 -40.43
N THR A 165 7.74 7.76 -41.52
CA THR A 165 8.22 7.41 -42.84
C THR A 165 9.50 8.22 -43.10
N ILE A 166 10.64 7.54 -43.10
CA ILE A 166 11.88 8.11 -43.63
C ILE A 166 11.67 8.11 -45.14
N SER A 167 11.30 9.25 -45.70
CA SER A 167 11.37 9.48 -47.13
C SER A 167 12.84 9.69 -47.51
N SER A 168 13.34 8.81 -48.32
CA SER A 168 14.59 8.92 -49.07
C SER A 168 14.58 10.16 -49.99
#